data_abf4a3b956c39e2ba7e306eb12356cf5
#
_entry.id   abf4a3b956c39e2ba7e306eb12356cf5
#
_cell.length_a   1.000
_cell.length_b   1.000
_cell.length_c   1.000
_cell.angle_alpha   90.00
_cell.angle_beta   90.00
_cell.angle_gamma   90.00
#
_symmetry.space_group_name_H-M   'P 1'
#
loop_
_entity.id
_entity.type
_entity.pdbx_description
1 polymer ?
#
loop_
_entity_poly.entity_id
_entity_poly.type
_entity_poly.pdbx_seq_one_letter_code
_entity_poly.pdbx_strand_id
1 'polypeptide(L)'
;MIPRYTRPEMASIWEPQTRFKIWFEIEAHAADAQAELGVIPKEAAKTIWAKARDATFNIDRIDEIERETKHDVIAFTTHLAEIVGPEARFVHQGMTSSDVLDTCFNVQLTRAADLLIADIDKVLAALKKRAFEHKMTPTIGRSHGIHAEPVTFGLKLAYAYAEFSRARERLIAARKEVATCAISGAVGTFAQIDPRVEEHVAKAMGLMPEPISTQVIPRDRHAMYFATLGVIASSVERLATEIRHLQRTEVLEAEEFFSEGQKGSSAMPHKRNPVLSENLTGLARMVRAYAMPAMENVVLWHERDISHSSAERMIGPDATVTLDFALNRLAGLIEKLLIYPANMQKNLDRLGGLVHSQRLLMALTQKGASREDAYRFVQRNAMPVWRGEGDFQTLLKKDPDVKKFMTDAEIGELFDLGYHFKHVDTIFKRVFGAS
;
A
#
# COMPACT_ATOMS: atom_id res chain seq x y z
N MET A 1 18.04 -3.60 -2.44
CA MET A 1 17.57 -3.73 -1.03
C MET A 1 18.65 -3.28 -0.06
N ILE A 2 18.29 -2.50 0.97
CA ILE A 2 19.23 -2.15 2.04
C ILE A 2 18.76 -2.78 3.36
N PRO A 3 19.66 -3.33 4.19
CA PRO A 3 19.28 -4.06 5.41
C PRO A 3 18.38 -3.26 6.36
N ARG A 4 18.57 -1.94 6.42
CA ARG A 4 17.81 -1.04 7.30
C ARG A 4 16.30 -1.03 7.04
N TYR A 5 15.87 -1.29 5.80
CA TYR A 5 14.47 -1.27 5.37
C TYR A 5 13.99 -2.62 4.87
N THR A 6 14.64 -3.70 5.32
CA THR A 6 14.36 -5.05 4.89
C THR A 6 13.84 -5.89 6.06
N ARG A 7 12.66 -6.48 5.89
CA ARG A 7 12.13 -7.47 6.83
C ARG A 7 12.45 -8.87 6.31
N PRO A 8 12.85 -9.81 7.19
CA PRO A 8 13.29 -11.14 6.77
C PRO A 8 12.27 -11.92 5.94
N GLU A 9 10.99 -11.82 6.29
CA GLU A 9 9.90 -12.53 5.61
C GLU A 9 9.79 -12.15 4.13
N MET A 10 9.86 -10.85 3.83
CA MET A 10 9.84 -10.38 2.45
C MET A 10 11.17 -10.63 1.74
N ALA A 11 12.29 -10.44 2.42
CA ALA A 11 13.62 -10.68 1.85
C ALA A 11 13.79 -12.12 1.37
N SER A 12 13.31 -13.09 2.16
CA SER A 12 13.45 -14.51 1.86
C SER A 12 12.83 -14.93 0.51
N ILE A 13 11.82 -14.19 0.04
CA ILE A 13 11.21 -14.43 -1.28
C ILE A 13 12.21 -14.18 -2.42
N TRP A 14 13.11 -13.19 -2.22
CA TRP A 14 14.04 -12.70 -3.24
C TRP A 14 15.45 -13.25 -3.10
N GLU A 15 15.71 -14.10 -2.12
CA GLU A 15 17.01 -14.73 -1.94
C GLU A 15 17.33 -15.68 -3.10
N PRO A 16 18.60 -15.76 -3.54
CA PRO A 16 19.01 -16.64 -4.63
C PRO A 16 18.59 -18.10 -4.42
N GLN A 17 18.72 -18.61 -3.19
CA GLN A 17 18.34 -19.99 -2.87
C GLN A 17 16.83 -20.24 -3.08
N THR A 18 15.97 -19.28 -2.71
CA THR A 18 14.53 -19.37 -2.93
C THR A 18 14.20 -19.33 -4.41
N ARG A 19 14.85 -18.47 -5.18
CA ARG A 19 14.72 -18.39 -6.64
C ARG A 19 15.08 -19.71 -7.33
N PHE A 20 16.24 -20.27 -7.00
CA PHE A 20 16.67 -21.53 -7.60
C PHE A 20 15.81 -22.72 -7.19
N LYS A 21 15.26 -22.69 -5.98
CA LYS A 21 14.28 -23.68 -5.56
C LYS A 21 12.99 -23.61 -6.40
N ILE A 22 12.49 -22.41 -6.66
CA ILE A 22 11.31 -22.22 -7.54
C ILE A 22 11.65 -22.67 -8.97
N TRP A 23 12.82 -22.35 -9.50
CA TRP A 23 13.24 -22.82 -10.82
C TRP A 23 13.26 -24.35 -10.88
N PHE A 24 13.82 -25.00 -9.88
CA PHE A 24 13.79 -26.46 -9.78
C PHE A 24 12.37 -27.01 -9.75
N GLU A 25 11.48 -26.43 -8.94
CA GLU A 25 10.09 -26.86 -8.84
C GLU A 25 9.38 -26.75 -10.20
N ILE A 26 9.58 -25.67 -10.95
CA ILE A 26 9.02 -25.49 -12.30
C ILE A 26 9.54 -26.60 -13.25
N GLU A 27 10.84 -26.83 -13.30
CA GLU A 27 11.47 -27.84 -14.14
C GLU A 27 11.00 -29.26 -13.78
N ALA A 28 10.92 -29.57 -12.49
CA ALA A 28 10.52 -30.87 -12.01
C ALA A 28 9.04 -31.15 -12.28
N HIS A 29 8.14 -30.16 -12.10
CA HIS A 29 6.73 -30.31 -12.47
C HIS A 29 6.54 -30.41 -14.00
N ALA A 30 7.34 -29.73 -14.79
CA ALA A 30 7.34 -29.89 -16.24
C ALA A 30 7.76 -31.32 -16.63
N ALA A 31 8.78 -31.86 -15.96
CA ALA A 31 9.20 -33.25 -16.16
C ALA A 31 8.10 -34.26 -15.74
N ASP A 32 7.39 -34.03 -14.62
CA ASP A 32 6.25 -34.85 -14.21
C ASP A 32 5.18 -34.93 -15.30
N ALA A 33 4.77 -33.77 -15.81
CA ALA A 33 3.75 -33.71 -16.86
C ALA A 33 4.20 -34.40 -18.15
N GLN A 34 5.44 -34.19 -18.57
CA GLN A 34 6.02 -34.86 -19.74
C GLN A 34 6.11 -36.38 -19.56
N ALA A 35 6.39 -36.86 -18.34
CA ALA A 35 6.37 -38.29 -17.99
C ALA A 35 4.97 -38.88 -18.04
N GLU A 36 3.96 -38.13 -17.58
CA GLU A 36 2.55 -38.54 -17.68
C GLU A 36 2.10 -38.64 -19.14
N LEU A 37 2.58 -37.74 -19.99
CA LEU A 37 2.31 -37.74 -21.42
C LEU A 37 3.12 -38.78 -22.20
N GLY A 38 4.06 -39.49 -21.57
CA GLY A 38 4.93 -40.46 -22.20
C GLY A 38 6.03 -39.86 -23.06
N VAL A 39 6.32 -38.58 -22.92
CA VAL A 39 7.42 -37.89 -23.65
C VAL A 39 8.76 -38.23 -23.05
N ILE A 40 8.85 -38.40 -21.75
CA ILE A 40 10.03 -38.85 -21.02
C ILE A 40 9.72 -40.09 -20.17
N PRO A 41 10.72 -40.89 -19.77
CA PRO A 41 10.51 -42.00 -18.86
C PRO A 41 10.01 -41.55 -17.49
N LYS A 42 9.02 -42.22 -16.90
CA LYS A 42 8.51 -41.90 -15.55
C LYS A 42 9.58 -41.99 -14.47
N GLU A 43 10.52 -42.92 -14.62
CA GLU A 43 11.63 -43.04 -13.65
C GLU A 43 12.59 -41.85 -13.72
N ALA A 44 12.70 -41.17 -14.87
CA ALA A 44 13.50 -39.97 -14.97
C ALA A 44 12.92 -38.82 -14.14
N ALA A 45 11.60 -38.58 -14.23
CA ALA A 45 10.91 -37.56 -13.41
C ALA A 45 11.06 -37.87 -11.91
N LYS A 46 10.87 -39.13 -11.51
CA LYS A 46 11.07 -39.54 -10.11
C LYS A 46 12.51 -39.29 -9.63
N THR A 47 13.50 -39.59 -10.49
CA THR A 47 14.92 -39.39 -10.16
C THR A 47 15.24 -37.90 -9.99
N ILE A 48 14.71 -37.02 -10.87
CA ILE A 48 14.86 -35.56 -10.75
C ILE A 48 14.38 -35.09 -9.38
N TRP A 49 13.16 -35.47 -8.99
CA TRP A 49 12.62 -35.13 -7.68
C TRP A 49 13.44 -35.71 -6.52
N ALA A 50 13.75 -37.00 -6.56
CA ALA A 50 14.43 -37.68 -5.45
C ALA A 50 15.82 -37.11 -5.17
N LYS A 51 16.52 -36.64 -6.20
CA LYS A 51 17.87 -36.10 -6.09
C LYS A 51 17.94 -34.63 -5.69
N ALA A 52 16.97 -33.81 -6.12
CA ALA A 52 17.10 -32.37 -6.00
C ALA A 52 16.00 -31.68 -5.16
N ARG A 53 14.94 -32.39 -4.73
CA ARG A 53 13.87 -31.80 -3.90
C ARG A 53 14.39 -31.07 -2.66
N ASP A 54 15.29 -31.73 -1.94
CA ASP A 54 15.82 -31.22 -0.68
C ASP A 54 17.27 -30.69 -0.82
N ALA A 55 17.72 -30.51 -2.06
CA ALA A 55 19.05 -29.99 -2.32
C ALA A 55 19.17 -28.52 -1.96
N THR A 56 20.32 -28.18 -1.39
CA THR A 56 20.79 -26.78 -1.30
C THR A 56 21.61 -26.49 -2.53
N PHE A 57 21.16 -25.56 -3.37
CA PHE A 57 21.88 -25.19 -4.59
C PHE A 57 23.14 -24.40 -4.21
N ASN A 58 24.27 -24.78 -4.79
CA ASN A 58 25.54 -24.07 -4.60
C ASN A 58 25.58 -22.85 -5.51
N ILE A 59 25.27 -21.67 -4.92
CA ILE A 59 25.19 -20.40 -5.64
C ILE A 59 26.54 -20.04 -6.26
N ASP A 60 27.64 -20.20 -5.52
CA ASP A 60 28.99 -19.90 -6.03
C ASP A 60 29.33 -20.76 -7.25
N ARG A 61 28.90 -22.05 -7.24
CA ARG A 61 29.07 -22.95 -8.37
C ARG A 61 28.24 -22.52 -9.58
N ILE A 62 27.00 -22.10 -9.37
CA ILE A 62 26.15 -21.60 -10.46
C ILE A 62 26.75 -20.32 -11.04
N ASP A 63 27.21 -19.40 -10.21
CA ASP A 63 27.89 -18.18 -10.66
C ASP A 63 29.18 -18.45 -11.42
N GLU A 64 29.94 -19.47 -11.03
CA GLU A 64 31.13 -19.93 -11.74
C GLU A 64 30.79 -20.41 -13.17
N ILE A 65 29.77 -21.28 -13.29
CA ILE A 65 29.29 -21.77 -14.60
C ILE A 65 28.74 -20.62 -15.44
N GLU A 66 28.00 -19.68 -14.84
CA GLU A 66 27.44 -18.52 -15.54
C GLU A 66 28.55 -17.60 -16.09
N ARG A 67 29.65 -17.44 -15.38
CA ARG A 67 30.81 -16.68 -15.90
C ARG A 67 31.39 -17.26 -17.21
N GLU A 68 31.26 -18.55 -17.42
CA GLU A 68 31.66 -19.22 -18.66
C GLU A 68 30.56 -19.19 -19.71
N THR A 69 29.37 -19.64 -19.36
CA THR A 69 28.23 -19.81 -20.28
C THR A 69 27.56 -18.49 -20.67
N LYS A 70 27.72 -17.42 -19.87
CA LYS A 70 27.03 -16.11 -20.00
C LYS A 70 25.51 -16.23 -20.04
N HIS A 71 24.96 -17.26 -19.38
CA HIS A 71 23.53 -17.54 -19.37
C HIS A 71 23.08 -18.18 -18.04
N ASP A 72 22.21 -17.51 -17.29
CA ASP A 72 21.80 -17.89 -15.95
C ASP A 72 21.02 -19.23 -15.90
N VAL A 73 20.01 -19.41 -16.76
CA VAL A 73 19.25 -20.67 -16.79
C VAL A 73 20.11 -21.86 -17.22
N ILE A 74 21.02 -21.69 -18.20
CA ILE A 74 21.96 -22.75 -18.57
C ILE A 74 22.89 -23.07 -17.39
N ALA A 75 23.38 -22.08 -16.68
CA ALA A 75 24.23 -22.29 -15.51
C ALA A 75 23.50 -23.08 -14.43
N PHE A 76 22.25 -22.74 -14.15
CA PHE A 76 21.41 -23.46 -13.19
C PHE A 76 21.13 -24.90 -13.61
N THR A 77 20.70 -25.14 -14.88
CA THR A 77 20.40 -26.48 -15.37
C THR A 77 21.67 -27.35 -15.44
N THR A 78 22.83 -26.76 -15.71
CA THR A 78 24.12 -27.45 -15.65
C THR A 78 24.45 -27.89 -14.23
N HIS A 79 24.29 -26.97 -13.24
CA HIS A 79 24.48 -27.34 -11.85
C HIS A 79 23.45 -28.38 -11.37
N LEU A 80 22.21 -28.27 -11.81
CA LEU A 80 21.16 -29.26 -11.51
C LEU A 80 21.56 -30.65 -12.08
N ALA A 81 22.20 -30.70 -13.27
CA ALA A 81 22.69 -31.93 -13.82
C ALA A 81 23.82 -32.56 -13.00
N GLU A 82 24.67 -31.75 -12.34
CA GLU A 82 25.68 -32.27 -11.41
C GLU A 82 25.02 -32.99 -10.21
N ILE A 83 23.83 -32.58 -9.80
CA ILE A 83 23.08 -33.17 -8.67
C ILE A 83 22.27 -34.39 -9.13
N VAL A 84 21.54 -34.26 -10.24
CA VAL A 84 20.59 -35.28 -10.73
C VAL A 84 21.31 -36.43 -11.42
N GLY A 85 22.38 -36.14 -12.16
CA GLY A 85 23.12 -37.12 -12.97
C GLY A 85 22.49 -37.32 -14.36
N PRO A 86 22.59 -38.55 -14.95
CA PRO A 86 22.22 -38.78 -16.34
C PRO A 86 20.80 -38.43 -16.74
N GLU A 87 19.86 -38.51 -15.80
CA GLU A 87 18.44 -38.21 -16.05
C GLU A 87 18.18 -36.70 -16.24
N ALA A 88 19.16 -35.85 -15.91
CA ALA A 88 19.07 -34.41 -16.13
C ALA A 88 18.94 -34.03 -17.63
N ARG A 89 19.26 -34.95 -18.55
CA ARG A 89 19.02 -34.76 -19.99
C ARG A 89 17.57 -34.50 -20.36
N PHE A 90 16.64 -34.77 -19.44
CA PHE A 90 15.20 -34.52 -19.60
C PHE A 90 14.74 -33.22 -18.96
N VAL A 91 15.61 -32.53 -18.22
CA VAL A 91 15.32 -31.21 -17.66
C VAL A 91 15.30 -30.17 -18.78
N HIS A 92 14.40 -29.20 -18.71
CA HIS A 92 14.29 -28.09 -19.69
C HIS A 92 13.89 -28.52 -21.10
N GLN A 93 13.37 -29.74 -21.27
CA GLN A 93 13.07 -30.28 -22.61
C GLN A 93 11.85 -29.58 -23.22
N GLY A 94 12.04 -28.93 -24.37
CA GLY A 94 11.02 -28.19 -25.10
C GLY A 94 10.67 -26.80 -24.51
N MET A 95 11.30 -26.42 -23.42
CA MET A 95 11.13 -25.14 -22.75
C MET A 95 12.08 -24.08 -23.24
N THR A 96 11.83 -22.83 -22.91
CA THR A 96 12.75 -21.70 -23.04
C THR A 96 13.06 -21.10 -21.67
N SER A 97 14.16 -20.35 -21.58
CA SER A 97 14.56 -19.72 -20.31
C SER A 97 13.46 -18.85 -19.68
N SER A 98 12.69 -18.15 -20.50
CA SER A 98 11.60 -17.29 -20.00
C SER A 98 10.43 -18.08 -19.41
N ASP A 99 10.19 -19.32 -19.81
CA ASP A 99 9.20 -20.19 -19.17
C ASP A 99 9.51 -20.36 -17.66
N VAL A 100 10.79 -20.50 -17.32
CA VAL A 100 11.24 -20.61 -15.94
C VAL A 100 11.32 -19.25 -15.26
N LEU A 101 11.91 -18.25 -15.92
CA LEU A 101 12.15 -16.93 -15.35
C LEU A 101 10.85 -16.19 -15.04
N ASP A 102 9.92 -16.13 -16.00
CA ASP A 102 8.68 -15.40 -15.86
C ASP A 102 7.73 -16.08 -14.86
N THR A 103 7.61 -17.40 -14.95
CA THR A 103 6.82 -18.19 -13.99
C THR A 103 7.36 -18.04 -12.56
N CYS A 104 8.68 -18.08 -12.39
CA CYS A 104 9.33 -17.82 -11.10
C CYS A 104 9.04 -16.41 -10.59
N PHE A 105 9.20 -15.41 -11.43
CA PHE A 105 8.94 -14.02 -11.05
C PHE A 105 7.50 -13.83 -10.60
N ASN A 106 6.54 -14.43 -11.29
CA ASN A 106 5.12 -14.38 -10.89
C ASN A 106 4.85 -15.13 -9.58
N VAL A 107 5.51 -16.26 -9.31
CA VAL A 107 5.44 -16.92 -8.00
C VAL A 107 5.97 -15.99 -6.90
N GLN A 108 7.10 -15.32 -7.14
CA GLN A 108 7.66 -14.39 -6.17
C GLN A 108 6.76 -13.17 -5.94
N LEU A 109 6.19 -12.57 -7.00
CA LEU A 109 5.27 -11.43 -6.89
C LEU A 109 3.97 -11.82 -6.18
N THR A 110 3.41 -13.00 -6.41
CA THR A 110 2.22 -13.47 -5.69
C THR A 110 2.49 -13.69 -4.20
N ARG A 111 3.62 -14.31 -3.86
CA ARG A 111 4.04 -14.48 -2.46
C ARG A 111 4.28 -13.13 -1.78
N ALA A 112 4.92 -12.18 -2.47
CA ALA A 112 5.10 -10.82 -1.98
C ALA A 112 3.77 -10.10 -1.77
N ALA A 113 2.82 -10.24 -2.71
CA ALA A 113 1.48 -9.66 -2.57
C ALA A 113 0.73 -10.22 -1.35
N ASP A 114 0.86 -11.51 -1.05
CA ASP A 114 0.23 -12.12 0.14
C ASP A 114 0.74 -11.49 1.44
N LEU A 115 2.04 -11.23 1.55
CA LEU A 115 2.61 -10.51 2.70
C LEU A 115 2.14 -9.05 2.76
N LEU A 116 2.11 -8.35 1.63
CA LEU A 116 1.64 -6.97 1.57
C LEU A 116 0.15 -6.84 1.92
N ILE A 117 -0.69 -7.80 1.52
CA ILE A 117 -2.11 -7.86 1.91
C ILE A 117 -2.23 -8.01 3.42
N ALA A 118 -1.46 -8.94 4.02
CA ALA A 118 -1.43 -9.12 5.47
C ALA A 118 -0.95 -7.86 6.20
N ASP A 119 -0.03 -7.11 5.63
CA ASP A 119 0.45 -5.86 6.21
C ASP A 119 -0.59 -4.74 6.11
N ILE A 120 -1.34 -4.65 5.01
CA ILE A 120 -2.49 -3.75 4.91
C ILE A 120 -3.55 -4.12 5.95
N ASP A 121 -3.79 -5.41 6.19
CA ASP A 121 -4.73 -5.85 7.23
C ASP A 121 -4.32 -5.37 8.64
N LYS A 122 -3.01 -5.33 8.95
CA LYS A 122 -2.50 -4.73 10.19
C LYS A 122 -2.79 -3.22 10.26
N VAL A 123 -2.57 -2.49 9.16
CA VAL A 123 -2.89 -1.06 9.07
C VAL A 123 -4.39 -0.82 9.28
N LEU A 124 -5.24 -1.62 8.63
CA LEU A 124 -6.69 -1.54 8.79
C LEU A 124 -7.13 -1.82 10.23
N ALA A 125 -6.56 -2.85 10.87
CA ALA A 125 -6.87 -3.17 12.26
C ALA A 125 -6.50 -2.00 13.20
N ALA A 126 -5.32 -1.41 13.04
CA ALA A 126 -4.88 -0.26 13.82
C ALA A 126 -5.79 0.96 13.59
N LEU A 127 -6.09 1.29 12.33
CA LEU A 127 -6.99 2.40 11.98
C LEU A 127 -8.39 2.21 12.54
N LYS A 128 -8.97 1.01 12.42
CA LYS A 128 -10.31 0.69 12.96
C LYS A 128 -10.35 0.89 14.46
N LYS A 129 -9.40 0.29 15.20
CA LYS A 129 -9.30 0.42 16.66
C LYS A 129 -9.27 1.90 17.07
N ARG A 130 -8.34 2.67 16.48
CA ARG A 130 -8.16 4.08 16.84
C ARG A 130 -9.32 4.96 16.39
N ALA A 131 -9.97 4.66 15.26
CA ALA A 131 -11.16 5.37 14.80
C ALA A 131 -12.32 5.24 15.80
N PHE A 132 -12.58 4.04 16.31
CA PHE A 132 -13.62 3.81 17.31
C PHE A 132 -13.28 4.44 18.66
N GLU A 133 -12.02 4.37 19.09
CA GLU A 133 -11.55 5.00 20.33
C GLU A 133 -11.77 6.52 20.34
N HIS A 134 -11.61 7.17 19.18
CA HIS A 134 -11.77 8.62 19.02
C HIS A 134 -13.00 9.01 18.20
N LYS A 135 -14.00 8.14 18.13
CA LYS A 135 -15.20 8.33 17.30
C LYS A 135 -15.86 9.70 17.50
N MET A 136 -15.95 10.14 18.74
CA MET A 136 -16.61 11.40 19.13
C MET A 136 -15.62 12.46 19.65
N THR A 137 -14.31 12.25 19.53
CA THR A 137 -13.31 13.25 19.95
C THR A 137 -13.36 14.46 19.01
N PRO A 138 -13.77 15.66 19.48
CA PRO A 138 -13.89 16.83 18.63
C PRO A 138 -12.53 17.33 18.17
N THR A 139 -12.46 17.76 16.93
CA THR A 139 -11.31 18.50 16.39
C THR A 139 -11.77 19.43 15.27
N ILE A 140 -10.92 20.39 14.90
CA ILE A 140 -11.23 21.29 13.79
C ILE A 140 -10.93 20.65 12.44
N GLY A 141 -11.91 20.66 11.53
CA GLY A 141 -11.71 20.37 10.12
C GLY A 141 -11.01 21.55 9.44
N ARG A 142 -10.00 21.25 8.63
CA ARG A 142 -9.26 22.27 7.88
C ARG A 142 -9.39 22.01 6.38
N SER A 143 -9.74 23.05 5.64
CA SER A 143 -9.61 23.10 4.18
C SER A 143 -8.67 24.23 3.80
N HIS A 144 -7.82 24.03 2.80
CA HIS A 144 -6.75 24.97 2.41
C HIS A 144 -5.79 25.33 3.57
N GLY A 145 -5.71 24.50 4.62
CA GLY A 145 -4.94 24.79 5.84
C GLY A 145 -5.65 25.73 6.83
N ILE A 146 -6.87 26.19 6.52
CA ILE A 146 -7.67 27.14 7.32
C ILE A 146 -8.75 26.38 8.08
N HIS A 147 -9.09 26.86 9.28
CA HIS A 147 -10.19 26.32 10.09
C HIS A 147 -11.52 26.44 9.34
N ALA A 148 -12.23 25.33 9.19
CA ALA A 148 -13.55 25.26 8.55
C ALA A 148 -14.62 24.92 9.61
N GLU A 149 -15.10 23.68 9.61
CA GLU A 149 -16.13 23.22 10.52
C GLU A 149 -15.62 22.14 11.48
N PRO A 150 -16.27 21.93 12.63
CA PRO A 150 -15.94 20.82 13.52
C PRO A 150 -16.08 19.45 12.83
N VAL A 151 -15.14 18.56 13.15
CA VAL A 151 -15.12 17.17 12.73
C VAL A 151 -14.69 16.32 13.93
N THR A 152 -14.83 15.00 13.88
CA THR A 152 -14.24 14.14 14.90
C THR A 152 -12.91 13.56 14.43
N PHE A 153 -11.98 13.31 15.35
CA PHE A 153 -10.71 12.68 15.04
C PHE A 153 -10.93 11.24 14.53
N GLY A 154 -11.96 10.54 15.07
CA GLY A 154 -12.36 9.23 14.56
C GLY A 154 -12.76 9.24 13.08
N LEU A 155 -13.43 10.30 12.59
CA LEU A 155 -13.75 10.45 11.17
C LEU A 155 -12.49 10.61 10.30
N LYS A 156 -11.45 11.30 10.78
CA LYS A 156 -10.15 11.39 10.06
C LYS A 156 -9.51 10.01 9.88
N LEU A 157 -9.56 9.17 10.92
CA LEU A 157 -9.03 7.82 10.88
C LEU A 157 -9.93 6.87 10.05
N ALA A 158 -11.25 7.03 10.11
CA ALA A 158 -12.20 6.28 9.28
C ALA A 158 -12.02 6.58 7.79
N TYR A 159 -11.69 7.82 7.42
CA TYR A 159 -11.32 8.19 6.05
C TYR A 159 -10.09 7.41 5.57
N ALA A 160 -9.04 7.35 6.40
CA ALA A 160 -7.85 6.57 6.11
C ALA A 160 -8.17 5.06 6.01
N TYR A 161 -8.98 4.53 6.90
CA TYR A 161 -9.44 3.13 6.84
C TYR A 161 -10.11 2.81 5.50
N ALA A 162 -11.05 3.63 5.06
CA ALA A 162 -11.75 3.44 3.78
C ALA A 162 -10.78 3.49 2.58
N GLU A 163 -9.75 4.33 2.66
CA GLU A 163 -8.70 4.42 1.64
C GLU A 163 -7.85 3.13 1.58
N PHE A 164 -7.37 2.64 2.72
CA PHE A 164 -6.61 1.40 2.79
C PHE A 164 -7.46 0.15 2.49
N SER A 165 -8.77 0.16 2.78
CA SER A 165 -9.67 -0.90 2.33
C SER A 165 -9.71 -1.00 0.80
N ARG A 166 -9.82 0.13 0.11
CA ARG A 166 -9.73 0.14 -1.36
C ARG A 166 -8.34 -0.25 -1.89
N ALA A 167 -7.28 0.10 -1.15
CA ALA A 167 -5.91 -0.32 -1.47
C ALA A 167 -5.77 -1.84 -1.41
N ARG A 168 -6.34 -2.47 -0.37
CA ARG A 168 -6.40 -3.92 -0.21
C ARG A 168 -7.07 -4.62 -1.40
N GLU A 169 -8.24 -4.16 -1.80
CA GLU A 169 -8.97 -4.74 -2.94
C GLU A 169 -8.19 -4.59 -4.25
N ARG A 170 -7.54 -3.44 -4.47
CA ARG A 170 -6.67 -3.25 -5.64
C ARG A 170 -5.50 -4.21 -5.64
N LEU A 171 -4.88 -4.45 -4.47
CA LEU A 171 -3.75 -5.38 -4.37
C LEU A 171 -4.17 -6.84 -4.60
N ILE A 172 -5.35 -7.23 -4.12
CA ILE A 172 -5.92 -8.56 -4.41
C ILE A 172 -6.13 -8.73 -5.91
N ALA A 173 -6.67 -7.72 -6.59
CA ALA A 173 -6.84 -7.74 -8.04
C ALA A 173 -5.48 -7.80 -8.77
N ALA A 174 -4.51 -6.99 -8.37
CA ALA A 174 -3.17 -6.98 -8.95
C ALA A 174 -2.42 -8.31 -8.72
N ARG A 175 -2.59 -8.93 -7.54
CA ARG A 175 -2.07 -10.27 -7.25
C ARG A 175 -2.64 -11.31 -8.23
N LYS A 176 -3.95 -11.27 -8.46
CA LYS A 176 -4.61 -12.16 -9.43
C LYS A 176 -4.09 -11.93 -10.85
N GLU A 177 -3.83 -10.68 -11.21
CA GLU A 177 -3.30 -10.28 -12.52
C GLU A 177 -1.95 -10.91 -12.82
N VAL A 178 -1.02 -10.94 -11.85
CA VAL A 178 0.30 -11.53 -12.02
C VAL A 178 0.35 -13.03 -11.70
N ALA A 179 -0.73 -13.64 -11.25
CA ALA A 179 -0.76 -15.05 -10.92
C ALA A 179 -0.90 -15.95 -12.17
N THR A 180 -0.02 -15.75 -13.16
CA THR A 180 -0.01 -16.51 -14.41
C THR A 180 1.28 -17.27 -14.62
N CYS A 181 1.22 -18.35 -15.41
CA CYS A 181 2.32 -19.23 -15.77
C CYS A 181 2.36 -19.38 -17.28
N ALA A 182 3.54 -19.32 -17.87
CA ALA A 182 3.75 -19.65 -19.27
C ALA A 182 4.86 -20.71 -19.40
N ILE A 183 4.51 -21.86 -19.96
CA ILE A 183 5.45 -22.93 -20.36
C ILE A 183 5.14 -23.26 -21.81
N SER A 184 5.46 -22.35 -22.70
CA SER A 184 4.97 -22.32 -24.09
C SER A 184 6.07 -22.34 -25.15
N GLY A 185 7.34 -22.40 -24.72
CA GLY A 185 8.49 -22.47 -25.60
C GLY A 185 8.94 -21.13 -26.19
N ALA A 186 9.83 -21.19 -27.16
CA ALA A 186 10.64 -20.05 -27.62
C ALA A 186 9.84 -18.81 -28.07
N VAL A 187 8.61 -18.97 -28.57
CA VAL A 187 7.77 -17.88 -29.08
C VAL A 187 6.29 -18.06 -28.73
N GLY A 188 5.97 -18.89 -27.74
CA GLY A 188 4.61 -19.05 -27.24
C GLY A 188 3.70 -19.96 -28.06
N THR A 189 4.24 -20.75 -29.00
CA THR A 189 3.44 -21.57 -29.93
C THR A 189 3.29 -23.03 -29.53
N PHE A 190 3.89 -23.44 -28.41
CA PHE A 190 3.93 -24.83 -27.97
C PHE A 190 4.50 -25.84 -28.99
N ALA A 191 5.37 -25.36 -29.90
CA ALA A 191 5.89 -26.18 -31.00
C ALA A 191 6.64 -27.42 -30.52
N GLN A 192 7.30 -27.36 -29.36
CA GLN A 192 8.15 -28.41 -28.82
C GLN A 192 7.69 -28.96 -27.49
N ILE A 193 6.55 -28.48 -26.97
CA ILE A 193 6.00 -28.87 -25.65
C ILE A 193 4.47 -28.89 -25.70
N ASP A 194 3.87 -29.85 -25.03
CA ASP A 194 2.39 -29.97 -25.00
C ASP A 194 1.79 -28.93 -24.03
N PRO A 195 0.70 -28.21 -24.39
CA PRO A 195 0.04 -27.24 -23.49
C PRO A 195 -0.38 -27.81 -22.11
N ARG A 196 -0.62 -29.10 -22.03
CA ARG A 196 -0.93 -29.78 -20.77
C ARG A 196 0.21 -29.72 -19.75
N VAL A 197 1.45 -29.53 -20.21
CA VAL A 197 2.60 -29.28 -19.32
C VAL A 197 2.45 -27.96 -18.60
N GLU A 198 2.07 -26.91 -19.32
CA GLU A 198 1.79 -25.59 -18.73
C GLU A 198 0.65 -25.67 -17.71
N GLU A 199 -0.46 -26.32 -18.05
CA GLU A 199 -1.59 -26.51 -17.12
C GLU A 199 -1.16 -27.22 -15.83
N HIS A 200 -0.32 -28.25 -15.94
CA HIS A 200 0.20 -28.98 -14.79
C HIS A 200 1.11 -28.12 -13.91
N VAL A 201 2.07 -27.43 -14.51
CA VAL A 201 2.99 -26.51 -13.79
C VAL A 201 2.21 -25.38 -13.12
N ALA A 202 1.30 -24.74 -13.84
CA ALA A 202 0.47 -23.67 -13.31
C ALA A 202 -0.30 -24.12 -12.07
N LYS A 203 -0.98 -25.25 -12.15
CA LYS A 203 -1.73 -25.84 -11.01
C LYS A 203 -0.81 -26.15 -9.83
N ALA A 204 0.34 -26.75 -10.08
CA ALA A 204 1.31 -27.11 -9.04
C ALA A 204 1.90 -25.89 -8.34
N MET A 205 2.16 -24.81 -9.10
CA MET A 205 2.71 -23.56 -8.58
C MET A 205 1.65 -22.58 -8.03
N GLY A 206 0.37 -22.93 -8.09
CA GLY A 206 -0.74 -22.07 -7.62
C GLY A 206 -1.01 -20.87 -8.54
N LEU A 207 -0.74 -21.02 -9.83
CA LEU A 207 -0.93 -20.03 -10.87
C LEU A 207 -2.01 -20.48 -11.87
N MET A 208 -2.36 -19.60 -12.80
CA MET A 208 -3.22 -19.89 -13.94
C MET A 208 -2.38 -19.93 -15.22
N PRO A 209 -2.69 -20.81 -16.20
CA PRO A 209 -2.07 -20.72 -17.50
C PRO A 209 -2.29 -19.34 -18.14
N GLU A 210 -1.25 -18.80 -18.76
CA GLU A 210 -1.37 -17.55 -19.54
C GLU A 210 -2.17 -17.85 -20.80
N PRO A 211 -3.27 -17.14 -21.07
CA PRO A 211 -4.09 -17.41 -22.26
C PRO A 211 -3.32 -17.33 -23.59
N ILE A 212 -2.37 -16.42 -23.66
CA ILE A 212 -1.46 -16.25 -24.78
C ILE A 212 -0.18 -15.54 -24.30
N SER A 213 0.95 -16.11 -24.60
CA SER A 213 2.27 -15.49 -24.41
C SER A 213 3.00 -15.36 -25.75
N THR A 214 4.09 -14.62 -25.73
CA THR A 214 5.14 -14.70 -26.74
C THR A 214 6.28 -15.58 -26.19
N GLN A 215 7.53 -15.18 -26.25
CA GLN A 215 8.56 -15.82 -25.42
C GLN A 215 8.41 -15.47 -23.94
N VAL A 216 7.66 -14.40 -23.63
CA VAL A 216 7.45 -13.86 -22.29
C VAL A 216 5.96 -13.67 -21.98
N ILE A 217 5.62 -13.67 -20.71
CA ILE A 217 4.31 -13.23 -20.22
C ILE A 217 4.14 -11.74 -20.53
N PRO A 218 2.95 -11.25 -20.94
CA PRO A 218 2.70 -9.84 -21.21
C PRO A 218 3.03 -8.94 -20.01
N ARG A 219 3.82 -7.87 -20.23
CA ARG A 219 4.31 -6.99 -19.16
C ARG A 219 3.32 -5.96 -18.66
N ASP A 220 2.18 -5.76 -19.33
CA ASP A 220 1.08 -4.96 -18.81
C ASP A 220 0.55 -5.49 -17.46
N ARG A 221 0.58 -6.80 -17.23
CA ARG A 221 0.28 -7.44 -15.94
C ARG A 221 1.20 -6.94 -14.82
N HIS A 222 2.50 -6.95 -15.09
CA HIS A 222 3.51 -6.47 -14.14
C HIS A 222 3.42 -4.95 -13.95
N ALA A 223 3.19 -4.19 -15.03
CA ALA A 223 2.98 -2.75 -14.97
C ALA A 223 1.80 -2.39 -14.05
N MET A 224 0.66 -3.08 -14.18
CA MET A 224 -0.50 -2.91 -13.29
C MET A 224 -0.17 -3.25 -11.84
N TYR A 225 0.58 -4.32 -11.60
CA TYR A 225 1.02 -4.70 -10.25
C TYR A 225 1.84 -3.59 -9.60
N PHE A 226 2.91 -3.12 -10.24
CA PHE A 226 3.78 -2.08 -9.69
C PHE A 226 3.08 -0.71 -9.60
N ALA A 227 2.19 -0.38 -10.53
CA ALA A 227 1.35 0.82 -10.44
C ALA A 227 0.44 0.76 -9.19
N THR A 228 -0.12 -0.41 -8.90
CA THR A 228 -0.90 -0.63 -7.68
C THR A 228 -0.07 -0.40 -6.41
N LEU A 229 1.16 -0.93 -6.35
CA LEU A 229 2.09 -0.65 -5.24
C LEU A 229 2.35 0.85 -5.10
N GLY A 230 2.51 1.57 -6.22
CA GLY A 230 2.69 3.02 -6.24
C GLY A 230 1.47 3.79 -5.68
N VAL A 231 0.26 3.35 -5.98
CA VAL A 231 -0.98 3.93 -5.42
C VAL A 231 -1.06 3.67 -3.91
N ILE A 232 -0.73 2.47 -3.45
CA ILE A 232 -0.69 2.13 -2.02
C ILE A 232 0.34 3.00 -1.28
N ALA A 233 1.53 3.14 -1.85
CA ALA A 233 2.58 4.00 -1.30
C ALA A 233 2.14 5.47 -1.21
N SER A 234 1.35 5.95 -2.16
CA SER A 234 0.77 7.30 -2.12
C SER A 234 -0.22 7.46 -0.95
N SER A 235 -1.00 6.43 -0.64
CA SER A 235 -1.87 6.41 0.55
C SER A 235 -1.06 6.41 1.85
N VAL A 236 0.05 5.68 1.90
CA VAL A 236 1.00 5.72 3.03
C VAL A 236 1.53 7.14 3.23
N GLU A 237 2.00 7.79 2.15
CA GLU A 237 2.52 9.15 2.22
C GLU A 237 1.46 10.17 2.65
N ARG A 238 0.23 10.06 2.13
CA ARG A 238 -0.86 10.95 2.50
C ARG A 238 -1.13 10.91 4.01
N LEU A 239 -1.24 9.71 4.59
CA LEU A 239 -1.51 9.57 6.03
C LEU A 239 -0.31 10.02 6.87
N ALA A 240 0.90 9.67 6.46
CA ALA A 240 2.12 10.14 7.11
C ALA A 240 2.23 11.68 7.08
N THR A 241 1.86 12.30 5.99
CA THR A 241 1.83 13.77 5.86
C THR A 241 0.78 14.39 6.77
N GLU A 242 -0.42 13.80 6.90
CA GLU A 242 -1.43 14.26 7.87
C GLU A 242 -0.87 14.21 9.29
N ILE A 243 -0.22 13.12 9.69
CA ILE A 243 0.39 12.99 11.03
C ILE A 243 1.46 14.08 11.26
N ARG A 244 2.30 14.35 10.26
CA ARG A 244 3.30 15.42 10.34
C ARG A 244 2.65 16.80 10.52
N HIS A 245 1.54 17.07 9.83
CA HIS A 245 0.78 18.31 10.02
C HIS A 245 0.17 18.42 11.42
N LEU A 246 -0.35 17.32 11.98
CA LEU A 246 -0.91 17.28 13.32
C LEU A 246 0.15 17.46 14.42
N GLN A 247 1.41 17.08 14.16
CA GLN A 247 2.52 17.19 15.12
C GLN A 247 3.22 18.56 15.08
N ARG A 248 2.91 19.44 14.14
CA ARG A 248 3.51 20.79 14.11
C ARG A 248 3.27 21.54 15.41
N THR A 249 4.25 22.31 15.86
CA THR A 249 4.23 23.05 17.14
C THR A 249 2.94 23.88 17.33
N GLU A 250 2.46 24.52 16.26
CA GLU A 250 1.27 25.39 16.27
C GLU A 250 -0.05 24.61 16.30
N VAL A 251 0.00 23.31 16.01
CA VAL A 251 -1.17 22.40 15.93
C VAL A 251 -1.19 21.45 17.11
N LEU A 252 -0.19 20.61 17.24
CA LEU A 252 0.05 19.62 18.31
C LEU A 252 -1.22 18.87 18.77
N GLU A 253 -1.96 18.34 17.79
CA GLU A 253 -3.17 17.55 18.02
C GLU A 253 -2.88 16.05 18.11
N ALA A 254 -1.78 15.61 17.49
CA ALA A 254 -1.24 14.26 17.61
C ALA A 254 0.28 14.30 17.50
N GLU A 255 0.94 13.24 18.01
CA GLU A 255 2.40 13.11 18.03
C GLU A 255 2.82 11.65 17.89
N GLU A 256 3.91 11.38 17.19
CA GLU A 256 4.52 10.05 17.17
C GLU A 256 4.94 9.63 18.59
N PHE A 257 4.74 8.36 18.90
CA PHE A 257 5.22 7.82 20.19
C PHE A 257 6.74 7.92 20.29
N PHE A 258 7.18 8.47 21.39
CA PHE A 258 8.60 8.65 21.71
C PHE A 258 8.96 7.70 22.85
N SER A 259 9.82 6.71 22.57
CA SER A 259 10.22 5.74 23.57
C SER A 259 11.22 6.33 24.58
N GLU A 260 11.24 5.76 25.78
CA GLU A 260 12.24 6.13 26.79
C GLU A 260 13.66 5.94 26.25
N GLY A 261 14.52 6.91 26.46
CA GLY A 261 15.89 6.91 25.94
C GLY A 261 16.08 7.32 24.49
N GLN A 262 14.99 7.46 23.73
CA GLN A 262 15.07 7.93 22.34
C GLN A 262 15.57 9.38 22.29
N LYS A 263 16.44 9.70 21.31
CA LYS A 263 16.91 11.07 21.05
C LYS A 263 16.15 11.65 19.85
N GLY A 264 15.46 12.76 20.06
CA GLY A 264 14.69 13.43 19.01
C GLY A 264 15.49 14.42 18.20
N SER A 265 16.56 14.96 18.77
CA SER A 265 17.44 15.95 18.15
C SER A 265 18.83 15.85 18.76
N SER A 266 19.86 16.06 17.95
CA SER A 266 21.25 16.11 18.42
C SER A 266 21.56 17.44 19.14
N ALA A 267 20.81 18.49 18.88
CA ALA A 267 21.06 19.84 19.40
C ALA A 267 20.08 20.27 20.51
N MET A 268 18.80 19.86 20.39
CA MET A 268 17.72 20.28 21.30
C MET A 268 17.05 19.06 21.95
N PRO A 269 17.37 18.71 23.22
CA PRO A 269 16.90 17.48 23.85
C PRO A 269 15.38 17.32 23.95
N HIS A 270 14.63 18.44 24.00
CA HIS A 270 13.16 18.46 24.07
C HIS A 270 12.46 18.32 22.72
N LYS A 271 13.19 18.46 21.61
CA LYS A 271 12.61 18.45 20.26
C LYS A 271 12.27 17.03 19.80
N ARG A 272 11.00 16.77 19.56
CA ARG A 272 10.49 15.51 19.07
C ARG A 272 10.10 15.64 17.59
N ASN A 273 10.94 15.11 16.72
CA ASN A 273 10.70 15.17 15.27
C ASN A 273 9.83 13.98 14.81
N PRO A 274 8.93 14.17 13.82
CA PRO A 274 8.10 13.09 13.26
C PRO A 274 8.92 12.22 12.28
N VAL A 275 10.00 11.59 12.78
CA VAL A 275 11.00 10.91 11.96
C VAL A 275 10.42 9.68 11.26
N LEU A 276 9.47 8.98 11.88
CA LEU A 276 8.85 7.81 11.27
C LEU A 276 7.99 8.22 10.08
N SER A 277 7.16 9.25 10.23
CA SER A 277 6.33 9.79 9.15
C SER A 277 7.17 10.40 8.02
N GLU A 278 8.25 11.10 8.35
CA GLU A 278 9.19 11.62 7.35
C GLU A 278 9.84 10.50 6.55
N ASN A 279 10.28 9.44 7.22
CA ASN A 279 10.82 8.25 6.56
C ASN A 279 9.78 7.60 5.63
N LEU A 280 8.52 7.45 6.07
CA LEU A 280 7.45 6.90 5.24
C LEU A 280 7.21 7.73 3.98
N THR A 281 7.24 9.07 4.07
CA THR A 281 7.11 9.93 2.89
C THR A 281 8.27 9.75 1.90
N GLY A 282 9.48 9.53 2.40
CA GLY A 282 10.66 9.25 1.58
C GLY A 282 10.57 7.88 0.88
N LEU A 283 10.20 6.83 1.62
CA LEU A 283 10.06 5.48 1.07
C LEU A 283 8.96 5.40 0.01
N ALA A 284 7.84 6.10 0.21
CA ALA A 284 6.75 6.15 -0.77
C ALA A 284 7.19 6.69 -2.13
N ARG A 285 8.11 7.64 -2.16
CA ARG A 285 8.67 8.18 -3.42
C ARG A 285 9.39 7.08 -4.21
N MET A 286 10.15 6.23 -3.52
CA MET A 286 10.89 5.13 -4.14
C MET A 286 9.94 4.08 -4.73
N VAL A 287 8.91 3.67 -3.97
CA VAL A 287 7.93 2.69 -4.46
C VAL A 287 7.21 3.21 -5.72
N ARG A 288 6.84 4.49 -5.76
CA ARG A 288 6.26 5.08 -6.98
C ARG A 288 7.23 5.12 -8.16
N ALA A 289 8.50 5.39 -7.88
CA ALA A 289 9.52 5.42 -8.94
C ALA A 289 9.70 4.05 -9.62
N TYR A 290 9.57 2.95 -8.87
CA TYR A 290 9.67 1.60 -9.42
C TYR A 290 8.51 1.20 -10.34
N ALA A 291 7.37 1.89 -10.29
CA ALA A 291 6.29 1.67 -11.25
C ALA A 291 6.62 2.15 -12.68
N MET A 292 7.49 3.14 -12.81
CA MET A 292 7.85 3.70 -14.12
C MET A 292 8.59 2.68 -15.02
N PRO A 293 9.69 2.05 -14.58
CA PRO A 293 10.35 1.03 -15.40
C PRO A 293 9.43 -0.16 -15.74
N ALA A 294 8.51 -0.52 -14.84
CA ALA A 294 7.54 -1.57 -15.12
C ALA A 294 6.59 -1.20 -16.27
N MET A 295 6.17 0.06 -16.36
CA MET A 295 5.37 0.56 -17.49
C MET A 295 6.18 0.61 -18.79
N GLU A 296 7.46 0.98 -18.72
CA GLU A 296 8.35 1.00 -19.88
C GLU A 296 8.62 -0.41 -20.41
N ASN A 297 8.60 -1.43 -19.53
CA ASN A 297 8.77 -2.83 -19.92
C ASN A 297 7.59 -3.41 -20.72
N VAL A 298 6.45 -2.74 -20.82
CA VAL A 298 5.32 -3.15 -21.67
C VAL A 298 5.73 -3.15 -23.15
N VAL A 299 6.63 -2.23 -23.52
CA VAL A 299 7.11 -2.07 -24.89
C VAL A 299 8.37 -2.93 -25.10
N LEU A 300 8.17 -4.16 -25.53
CA LEU A 300 9.24 -5.08 -25.96
C LEU A 300 9.19 -5.26 -27.47
N TRP A 301 10.34 -5.59 -28.06
CA TRP A 301 10.43 -5.83 -29.48
C TRP A 301 9.92 -7.22 -29.84
N HIS A 302 8.96 -7.29 -30.76
CA HIS A 302 8.44 -8.54 -31.30
C HIS A 302 8.00 -9.50 -30.18
N GLU A 303 8.43 -10.75 -30.23
CA GLU A 303 8.12 -11.78 -29.24
C GLU A 303 8.92 -11.61 -27.93
N ARG A 304 10.05 -10.89 -27.94
CA ARG A 304 10.85 -10.48 -26.77
C ARG A 304 12.12 -9.74 -27.19
N ASP A 305 12.51 -8.72 -26.43
CA ASP A 305 13.92 -8.37 -26.17
C ASP A 305 14.23 -8.53 -24.69
N ILE A 306 15.49 -8.33 -24.25
CA ILE A 306 15.91 -8.60 -22.87
C ILE A 306 15.96 -7.35 -21.99
N SER A 307 15.52 -6.19 -22.47
CA SER A 307 15.61 -4.92 -21.74
C SER A 307 14.86 -4.94 -20.40
N HIS A 308 13.73 -5.65 -20.31
CA HIS A 308 12.94 -5.82 -19.10
C HIS A 308 13.70 -6.50 -17.96
N SER A 309 14.55 -7.46 -18.27
CA SER A 309 15.21 -8.35 -17.31
C SER A 309 16.05 -7.58 -16.29
N SER A 310 16.88 -6.63 -16.74
CA SER A 310 17.70 -5.82 -15.84
C SER A 310 16.87 -4.94 -14.90
N ALA A 311 15.77 -4.38 -15.41
CA ALA A 311 14.86 -3.56 -14.61
C ALA A 311 14.13 -4.42 -13.54
N GLU A 312 13.60 -5.57 -13.93
CA GLU A 312 12.82 -6.45 -13.06
C GLU A 312 13.63 -7.04 -11.90
N ARG A 313 14.92 -7.31 -12.11
CA ARG A 313 15.84 -7.72 -11.05
C ARG A 313 15.97 -6.71 -9.92
N MET A 314 15.71 -5.43 -10.19
CA MET A 314 15.72 -4.35 -9.20
C MET A 314 14.31 -4.05 -8.68
N ILE A 315 13.35 -3.80 -9.57
CA ILE A 315 12.03 -3.32 -9.13
C ILE A 315 11.23 -4.37 -8.37
N GLY A 316 11.36 -5.66 -8.70
CA GLY A 316 10.68 -6.74 -7.98
C GLY A 316 10.98 -6.73 -6.49
N PRO A 317 12.24 -6.98 -6.09
CA PRO A 317 12.63 -6.96 -4.69
C PRO A 317 12.50 -5.58 -4.06
N ASP A 318 12.99 -4.51 -4.71
CA ASP A 318 13.08 -3.21 -4.06
C ASP A 318 11.71 -2.58 -3.79
N ALA A 319 10.74 -2.70 -4.71
CA ALA A 319 9.40 -2.16 -4.50
C ALA A 319 8.66 -2.91 -3.38
N THR A 320 8.71 -4.24 -3.39
CA THR A 320 7.97 -5.07 -2.43
C THR A 320 8.55 -4.99 -1.03
N VAL A 321 9.89 -5.07 -0.89
CA VAL A 321 10.60 -4.94 0.40
C VAL A 321 10.39 -3.56 1.00
N THR A 322 10.47 -2.50 0.19
CA THR A 322 10.27 -1.13 0.66
C THR A 322 8.84 -0.90 1.14
N LEU A 323 7.84 -1.39 0.40
CA LEU A 323 6.44 -1.22 0.77
C LEU A 323 6.05 -2.06 1.99
N ASP A 324 6.54 -3.30 2.08
CA ASP A 324 6.37 -4.17 3.25
C ASP A 324 6.87 -3.50 4.53
N PHE A 325 8.09 -2.97 4.49
CA PHE A 325 8.65 -2.23 5.62
C PHE A 325 7.81 -0.99 5.96
N ALA A 326 7.38 -0.23 4.94
CA ALA A 326 6.60 0.99 5.14
C ALA A 326 5.23 0.69 5.76
N LEU A 327 4.51 -0.33 5.30
CA LEU A 327 3.20 -0.72 5.84
C LEU A 327 3.29 -1.18 7.29
N ASN A 328 4.29 -2.00 7.64
CA ASN A 328 4.50 -2.43 9.02
C ASN A 328 4.87 -1.26 9.94
N ARG A 329 5.72 -0.34 9.47
CA ARG A 329 6.04 0.90 10.20
C ARG A 329 4.80 1.77 10.41
N LEU A 330 3.97 1.94 9.38
CA LEU A 330 2.74 2.71 9.45
C LEU A 330 1.75 2.12 10.45
N ALA A 331 1.54 0.81 10.44
CA ALA A 331 0.66 0.13 11.39
C ALA A 331 1.09 0.39 12.84
N GLY A 332 2.37 0.20 13.15
CA GLY A 332 2.92 0.46 14.49
C GLY A 332 2.86 1.93 14.89
N LEU A 333 3.03 2.85 13.94
CA LEU A 333 2.91 4.29 14.17
C LEU A 333 1.48 4.66 14.55
N ILE A 334 0.48 4.19 13.81
CA ILE A 334 -0.94 4.46 14.09
C ILE A 334 -1.35 3.88 15.44
N GLU A 335 -0.93 2.64 15.74
CA GLU A 335 -1.27 1.97 16.98
C GLU A 335 -0.77 2.74 18.21
N LYS A 336 0.43 3.31 18.13
CA LYS A 336 1.10 4.02 19.22
C LYS A 336 0.93 5.54 19.17
N LEU A 337 0.20 6.08 18.20
CA LEU A 337 0.04 7.52 18.02
C LEU A 337 -0.53 8.18 19.29
N LEU A 338 0.18 9.16 19.82
CA LEU A 338 -0.30 9.99 20.93
C LEU A 338 -1.30 11.00 20.39
N ILE A 339 -2.44 11.13 21.06
CA ILE A 339 -3.53 12.02 20.65
C ILE A 339 -3.83 12.96 21.80
N TYR A 340 -3.99 14.24 21.50
CA TYR A 340 -4.16 15.32 22.46
C TYR A 340 -5.52 16.00 22.33
N PRO A 341 -6.62 15.42 22.89
CA PRO A 341 -7.96 15.99 22.79
C PRO A 341 -8.06 17.42 23.34
N ALA A 342 -7.30 17.74 24.38
CA ALA A 342 -7.28 19.11 24.95
C ALA A 342 -6.72 20.14 23.95
N ASN A 343 -5.69 19.78 23.19
CA ASN A 343 -5.15 20.65 22.14
C ASN A 343 -6.10 20.76 20.94
N MET A 344 -6.80 19.67 20.60
CA MET A 344 -7.85 19.68 19.57
C MET A 344 -8.95 20.66 19.94
N GLN A 345 -9.44 20.63 21.18
CA GLN A 345 -10.46 21.58 21.68
C GLN A 345 -9.93 23.01 21.67
N LYS A 346 -8.72 23.24 22.16
CA LYS A 346 -8.08 24.57 22.14
C LYS A 346 -7.98 25.14 20.73
N ASN A 347 -7.62 24.31 19.74
CA ASN A 347 -7.56 24.73 18.33
C ASN A 347 -8.95 25.00 17.75
N LEU A 348 -9.95 24.19 18.13
CA LEU A 348 -11.33 24.38 17.73
C LEU A 348 -11.88 25.74 18.22
N ASP A 349 -11.56 26.11 19.45
CA ASP A 349 -12.01 27.33 20.10
C ASP A 349 -11.22 28.59 19.68
N ARG A 350 -10.10 28.41 19.00
CA ARG A 350 -9.11 29.45 18.69
C ARG A 350 -9.69 30.68 17.99
N LEU A 351 -10.71 30.51 17.17
CA LEU A 351 -11.35 31.59 16.41
C LEU A 351 -12.65 32.05 17.06
N GLY A 352 -12.80 31.93 18.40
CA GLY A 352 -13.92 32.55 19.16
C GLY A 352 -15.30 32.19 18.62
N GLY A 353 -15.52 30.94 18.19
CA GLY A 353 -16.81 30.45 17.72
C GLY A 353 -17.13 30.67 16.22
N LEU A 354 -16.21 31.23 15.43
CA LEU A 354 -16.46 31.46 13.99
C LEU A 354 -16.76 30.19 13.19
N VAL A 355 -16.41 29.01 13.69
CA VAL A 355 -16.74 27.70 13.10
C VAL A 355 -18.24 27.46 12.98
N HIS A 356 -19.07 28.22 13.71
CA HIS A 356 -20.54 28.15 13.67
C HIS A 356 -21.20 29.16 12.71
N SER A 357 -20.42 29.97 11.97
CA SER A 357 -20.91 31.05 11.12
C SER A 357 -21.89 30.60 10.04
N GLN A 358 -21.64 29.45 9.40
CA GLN A 358 -22.54 28.87 8.39
C GLN A 358 -23.87 28.43 9.03
N ARG A 359 -23.82 27.79 10.19
CA ARG A 359 -25.00 27.37 10.93
C ARG A 359 -25.89 28.55 11.26
N LEU A 360 -25.30 29.67 11.72
CA LEU A 360 -26.02 30.90 11.98
C LEU A 360 -26.65 31.45 10.70
N LEU A 361 -25.91 31.54 9.59
CA LEU A 361 -26.43 32.03 8.32
C LEU A 361 -27.67 31.24 7.87
N MET A 362 -27.61 29.92 7.99
CA MET A 362 -28.75 29.05 7.66
C MET A 362 -29.94 29.27 8.61
N ALA A 363 -29.70 29.39 9.93
CA ALA A 363 -30.74 29.60 10.89
C ALA A 363 -31.48 30.95 10.68
N LEU A 364 -30.73 32.02 10.38
CA LEU A 364 -31.32 33.33 10.06
C LEU A 364 -32.20 33.26 8.81
N THR A 365 -31.77 32.62 7.76
CA THR A 365 -32.56 32.47 6.52
C THR A 365 -33.82 31.64 6.76
N GLN A 366 -33.75 30.55 7.53
CA GLN A 366 -34.89 29.73 7.90
C GLN A 366 -35.93 30.51 8.75
N LYS A 367 -35.48 31.52 9.50
CA LYS A 367 -36.34 32.40 10.29
C LYS A 367 -36.84 33.64 9.51
N GLY A 368 -36.61 33.71 8.21
CA GLY A 368 -37.16 34.71 7.32
C GLY A 368 -36.25 35.87 6.95
N ALA A 369 -34.99 35.88 7.36
CA ALA A 369 -34.03 36.85 6.87
C ALA A 369 -33.71 36.60 5.39
N SER A 370 -33.52 37.64 4.58
CA SER A 370 -32.99 37.48 3.23
C SER A 370 -31.59 36.91 3.30
N ARG A 371 -31.15 36.22 2.23
CA ARG A 371 -29.79 35.67 2.18
C ARG A 371 -28.74 36.77 2.30
N GLU A 372 -28.95 37.88 1.67
CA GLU A 372 -28.09 39.05 1.69
C GLU A 372 -28.01 39.68 3.08
N ASP A 373 -29.12 39.83 3.76
CA ASP A 373 -29.16 40.35 5.15
C ASP A 373 -28.51 39.36 6.10
N ALA A 374 -28.84 38.08 6.03
CA ALA A 374 -28.23 37.04 6.86
C ALA A 374 -26.69 37.06 6.68
N TYR A 375 -26.18 37.10 5.43
CA TYR A 375 -24.75 37.19 5.16
C TYR A 375 -24.15 38.45 5.80
N ARG A 376 -24.77 39.61 5.61
CA ARG A 376 -24.31 40.88 6.18
C ARG A 376 -24.24 40.83 7.69
N PHE A 377 -25.27 40.27 8.37
CA PHE A 377 -25.31 40.15 9.83
C PHE A 377 -24.21 39.22 10.33
N VAL A 378 -24.01 38.06 9.68
CA VAL A 378 -22.91 37.12 10.00
C VAL A 378 -21.57 37.80 9.83
N GLN A 379 -21.32 38.42 8.67
CA GLN A 379 -20.02 39.01 8.34
C GLN A 379 -19.65 40.16 9.30
N ARG A 380 -20.58 41.10 9.61
CA ARG A 380 -20.26 42.24 10.48
C ARG A 380 -19.92 41.80 11.92
N ASN A 381 -20.46 40.68 12.41
CA ASN A 381 -20.13 40.13 13.70
C ASN A 381 -18.90 39.22 13.67
N ALA A 382 -18.64 38.54 12.55
CA ALA A 382 -17.51 37.64 12.39
C ALA A 382 -16.17 38.39 12.22
N MET A 383 -16.16 39.51 11.49
CA MET A 383 -14.91 40.22 11.17
C MET A 383 -14.20 40.81 12.39
N PRO A 384 -14.89 41.39 13.41
CA PRO A 384 -14.22 41.76 14.66
C PRO A 384 -13.59 40.55 15.36
N VAL A 385 -14.31 39.42 15.47
CA VAL A 385 -13.77 38.20 16.08
C VAL A 385 -12.53 37.69 15.34
N TRP A 386 -12.55 37.72 14.01
CA TRP A 386 -11.36 37.38 13.19
C TRP A 386 -10.14 38.25 13.53
N ARG A 387 -10.34 39.51 13.88
CA ARG A 387 -9.27 40.43 14.34
C ARG A 387 -8.92 40.26 15.82
N GLY A 388 -9.58 39.34 16.55
CA GLY A 388 -9.37 39.14 17.99
C GLY A 388 -10.14 40.13 18.88
N GLU A 389 -11.17 40.81 18.36
CA GLU A 389 -11.93 41.84 19.01
C GLU A 389 -13.23 41.26 19.66
N GLY A 390 -13.12 40.12 20.35
CA GLY A 390 -14.27 39.58 21.10
C GLY A 390 -14.62 38.12 20.69
N ASP A 391 -15.79 37.69 21.14
CA ASP A 391 -16.37 36.37 20.97
C ASP A 391 -17.64 36.45 20.11
N PHE A 392 -17.76 35.51 19.17
CA PHE A 392 -18.81 35.55 18.15
C PHE A 392 -20.21 35.45 18.75
N GLN A 393 -20.44 34.54 19.70
CA GLN A 393 -21.71 34.37 20.33
C GLN A 393 -22.11 35.63 21.12
N THR A 394 -21.15 36.25 21.79
CA THR A 394 -21.40 37.47 22.57
C THR A 394 -21.78 38.65 21.66
N LEU A 395 -21.11 38.80 20.53
CA LEU A 395 -21.43 39.88 19.55
C LEU A 395 -22.80 39.66 18.93
N LEU A 396 -23.17 38.42 18.59
CA LEU A 396 -24.49 38.09 18.04
C LEU A 396 -25.63 38.40 19.00
N LYS A 397 -25.47 38.09 20.28
CA LYS A 397 -26.48 38.40 21.32
C LYS A 397 -26.67 39.90 21.55
N LYS A 398 -25.72 40.73 21.13
CA LYS A 398 -25.81 42.20 21.20
C LYS A 398 -26.32 42.85 19.91
N ASP A 399 -26.36 42.09 18.81
CA ASP A 399 -26.74 42.60 17.50
C ASP A 399 -28.26 42.77 17.39
N PRO A 400 -28.79 43.99 17.23
CA PRO A 400 -30.22 44.25 17.22
C PRO A 400 -30.94 43.62 16.01
N ASP A 401 -30.27 43.46 14.87
CA ASP A 401 -30.87 42.83 13.68
C ASP A 401 -30.94 41.32 13.81
N VAL A 402 -29.92 40.69 14.37
CA VAL A 402 -29.96 39.25 14.70
C VAL A 402 -31.07 38.95 15.72
N LYS A 403 -31.24 39.82 16.72
CA LYS A 403 -32.27 39.67 17.75
C LYS A 403 -33.72 39.85 17.23
N LYS A 404 -33.92 40.39 16.03
CA LYS A 404 -35.24 40.39 15.39
C LYS A 404 -35.69 39.00 14.97
N PHE A 405 -34.74 38.09 14.72
CA PHE A 405 -34.99 36.74 14.22
C PHE A 405 -34.77 35.65 15.26
N MET A 406 -33.90 35.89 16.26
CA MET A 406 -33.47 34.88 17.21
C MET A 406 -33.34 35.43 18.62
N THR A 407 -33.75 34.62 19.61
CA THR A 407 -33.52 34.86 21.04
C THR A 407 -32.07 34.50 21.42
N ASP A 408 -31.63 34.98 22.60
CA ASP A 408 -30.31 34.65 23.13
C ASP A 408 -30.14 33.14 23.41
N ALA A 409 -31.21 32.41 23.73
CA ALA A 409 -31.22 30.97 23.94
C ALA A 409 -30.99 30.24 22.59
N GLU A 410 -31.73 30.61 21.55
CA GLU A 410 -31.59 30.02 20.21
C GLU A 410 -30.22 30.31 19.61
N ILE A 411 -29.66 31.52 19.83
CA ILE A 411 -28.26 31.80 19.45
C ILE A 411 -27.32 30.86 20.20
N GLY A 412 -27.56 30.61 21.50
CA GLY A 412 -26.77 29.70 22.32
C GLY A 412 -26.72 28.26 21.74
N GLU A 413 -27.88 27.76 21.31
CA GLU A 413 -28.00 26.40 20.71
C GLU A 413 -27.20 26.23 19.43
N LEU A 414 -26.96 27.32 18.69
CA LEU A 414 -26.16 27.25 17.47
C LEU A 414 -24.68 26.89 17.73
N PHE A 415 -24.21 27.09 18.97
CA PHE A 415 -22.81 26.78 19.35
C PHE A 415 -22.65 25.39 19.95
N ASP A 416 -23.72 24.57 19.95
CA ASP A 416 -23.61 23.15 20.32
C ASP A 416 -22.89 22.35 19.24
N LEU A 417 -21.76 21.74 19.61
CA LEU A 417 -20.95 20.87 18.70
C LEU A 417 -21.69 19.60 18.27
N GLY A 418 -22.64 19.10 19.10
CA GLY A 418 -23.41 17.90 18.79
C GLY A 418 -24.16 17.99 17.46
N TYR A 419 -24.52 19.19 17.04
CA TYR A 419 -25.13 19.42 15.73
C TYR A 419 -24.23 18.93 14.56
N HIS A 420 -22.93 19.17 14.65
CA HIS A 420 -21.97 18.74 13.62
C HIS A 420 -21.72 17.23 13.64
N PHE A 421 -22.01 16.56 14.75
CA PHE A 421 -21.70 15.13 14.95
C PHE A 421 -22.91 14.20 14.81
N LYS A 422 -24.10 14.74 14.55
CA LYS A 422 -25.37 13.98 14.48
C LYS A 422 -25.36 12.83 13.45
N HIS A 423 -24.50 12.86 12.47
CA HIS A 423 -24.38 11.84 11.42
C HIS A 423 -23.10 10.98 11.50
N VAL A 424 -22.30 11.12 12.57
CA VAL A 424 -21.07 10.33 12.76
C VAL A 424 -21.38 8.84 12.77
N ASP A 425 -22.44 8.41 13.46
CA ASP A 425 -22.85 7.00 13.49
C ASP A 425 -23.23 6.47 12.11
N THR A 426 -23.92 7.27 11.31
CA THR A 426 -24.26 6.91 9.91
C THR A 426 -23.02 6.71 9.06
N ILE A 427 -22.02 7.59 9.19
CA ILE A 427 -20.78 7.51 8.45
C ILE A 427 -19.99 6.28 8.89
N PHE A 428 -19.85 6.04 10.19
CA PHE A 428 -19.20 4.86 10.75
C PHE A 428 -19.83 3.56 10.25
N LYS A 429 -21.16 3.50 10.23
CA LYS A 429 -21.89 2.34 9.68
C LYS A 429 -21.58 2.11 8.21
N ARG A 430 -21.46 3.16 7.41
CA ARG A 430 -21.09 3.06 5.98
C ARG A 430 -19.67 2.54 5.79
N VAL A 431 -18.74 2.95 6.65
CA VAL A 431 -17.32 2.61 6.52
C VAL A 431 -17.00 1.22 7.08
N PHE A 432 -17.56 0.88 8.24
CA PHE A 432 -17.20 -0.33 8.99
C PHE A 432 -18.24 -1.44 8.92
N GLY A 433 -19.41 -1.18 8.29
CA GLY A 433 -20.55 -2.08 8.28
C GLY A 433 -21.46 -1.90 9.51
N ALA A 434 -22.56 -2.62 9.53
CA ALA A 434 -23.39 -2.70 10.73
C ALA A 434 -22.62 -3.49 11.80
N SER A 435 -22.37 -2.88 12.95
CA SER A 435 -21.79 -3.54 14.12
C SER A 435 -22.83 -4.48 14.74
#